data_69655e737bbee69db2858e2a0570f723
#
_entry.id   69655e737bbee69db2858e2a0570f723
#
_cell.length_a   1.000
_cell.length_b   1.000
_cell.length_c   1.000
_cell.angle_alpha   90.00
_cell.angle_beta   90.00
_cell.angle_gamma   90.00
#
_symmetry.space_group_name_H-M   'P 1'
#
loop_
_entity.id
_entity.type
_entity.pdbx_description
1 polymer ?
#
loop_
_entity_poly.entity_id
_entity_poly.type
_entity_poly.pdbx_seq_one_letter_code
_entity_poly.pdbx_strand_id
1 'polypeptide(L)'
;MAELKPCPFCGGTKLKVDGVIKTTHFSRNRGLDEARYSVRWNKCHARGGTQSGYTRNAFYVLSEEGKKLLETGEQIRARAIEAWNRRYEP
;
A
#
# COMPACT_ATOMS: atom_id res chain seq x y z
N MET A 1 8.23 -9.26 -10.23
CA MET A 1 7.89 -8.02 -9.52
C MET A 1 7.56 -6.93 -10.52
N ALA A 2 6.53 -6.14 -10.22
CA ALA A 2 6.21 -5.00 -11.06
C ALA A 2 7.24 -3.89 -10.88
N GLU A 3 7.77 -3.35 -11.97
CA GLU A 3 8.68 -2.22 -11.92
C GLU A 3 7.91 -0.91 -11.85
N LEU A 4 8.47 0.07 -11.12
CA LEU A 4 7.91 1.40 -11.06
C LEU A 4 8.25 2.15 -12.35
N LYS A 5 7.23 2.63 -13.03
CA LYS A 5 7.41 3.48 -14.20
C LYS A 5 7.82 4.90 -13.76
N PRO A 6 8.57 5.63 -14.59
CA PRO A 6 8.94 7.00 -14.24
C PRO A 6 7.73 7.89 -13.98
N CYS A 7 7.96 9.00 -13.27
CA CYS A 7 6.91 9.98 -13.01
C CYS A 7 6.37 10.53 -14.35
N PRO A 8 5.05 10.49 -14.60
CA PRO A 8 4.48 10.96 -15.87
C PRO A 8 4.58 12.48 -16.07
N PHE A 9 4.88 13.22 -15.00
CA PHE A 9 4.95 14.68 -15.06
C PHE A 9 6.36 15.21 -15.32
N CYS A 10 7.39 14.57 -14.76
CA CYS A 10 8.75 15.04 -14.88
C CYS A 10 9.77 13.97 -15.31
N GLY A 11 9.31 12.72 -15.51
CA GLY A 11 10.18 11.62 -15.91
C GLY A 11 11.13 11.12 -14.82
N GLY A 12 10.96 11.57 -13.58
CA GLY A 12 11.82 11.15 -12.48
C GLY A 12 11.70 9.65 -12.18
N THR A 13 12.84 9.01 -11.90
CA THR A 13 12.91 7.57 -11.67
C THR A 13 13.17 7.18 -10.21
N LYS A 14 13.53 8.15 -9.36
CA LYS A 14 13.81 7.91 -7.94
C LYS A 14 12.51 7.96 -7.13
N LEU A 15 11.63 7.02 -7.41
CA LEU A 15 10.34 6.92 -6.76
C LEU A 15 10.45 6.10 -5.48
N LYS A 16 9.59 6.42 -4.51
CA LYS A 16 9.51 5.67 -3.25
C LYS A 16 8.11 5.16 -3.03
N VAL A 17 8.02 3.97 -2.45
CA VAL A 17 6.74 3.45 -1.96
C VAL A 17 6.67 3.73 -0.46
N ASP A 18 5.76 4.62 -0.08
CA ASP A 18 5.52 4.92 1.32
C ASP A 18 4.53 3.93 1.90
N GLY A 19 4.86 3.38 3.06
CA GLY A 19 3.97 2.51 3.80
C GLY A 19 3.71 3.07 5.20
N VAL A 20 2.46 3.06 5.61
CA VAL A 20 2.04 3.43 6.97
C VAL A 20 1.22 2.29 7.53
N ILE A 21 1.57 1.83 8.73
CA ILE A 21 0.85 0.77 9.41
C ILE A 21 0.25 1.37 10.68
N LYS A 22 -1.07 1.21 10.83
CA LYS A 22 -1.81 1.70 12.01
C LYS A 22 -2.68 0.60 12.58
N THR A 23 -2.81 0.60 13.90
CA THR A 23 -3.77 -0.27 14.58
C THR A 23 -5.03 0.55 14.81
N THR A 24 -6.10 0.22 14.12
CA THR A 24 -7.40 0.85 14.30
C THR A 24 -8.26 0.00 15.24
N HIS A 25 -9.35 0.59 15.76
CA HIS A 25 -10.29 -0.16 16.59
C HIS A 25 -10.87 -1.35 15.82
N PHE A 26 -11.21 -1.15 14.56
CA PHE A 26 -11.71 -2.21 13.67
C PHE A 26 -10.67 -3.32 13.48
N SER A 27 -9.43 -2.96 13.15
CA SER A 27 -8.38 -3.94 12.86
C SER A 27 -7.94 -4.71 14.11
N ARG A 28 -7.84 -4.02 15.24
CA ARG A 28 -7.45 -4.62 16.52
C ARG A 28 -8.39 -5.75 16.93
N ASN A 29 -9.70 -5.54 16.79
CA ASN A 29 -10.70 -6.53 17.15
C ASN A 29 -10.62 -7.79 16.29
N ARG A 30 -9.96 -7.72 15.15
CA ARG A 30 -9.81 -8.83 14.20
C ARG A 30 -8.41 -9.42 14.17
N GLY A 31 -7.51 -8.91 15.00
CA GLY A 31 -6.12 -9.35 15.04
C GLY A 31 -5.31 -8.86 13.85
N LEU A 32 -5.66 -7.69 13.32
CA LEU A 32 -5.04 -7.11 12.13
C LEU A 32 -4.53 -5.71 12.40
N ASP A 33 -3.65 -5.25 11.50
CA ASP A 33 -3.27 -3.84 11.37
C ASP A 33 -3.76 -3.33 10.02
N GLU A 34 -4.11 -2.06 9.97
CA GLU A 34 -4.40 -1.42 8.70
C GLU A 34 -3.11 -0.90 8.10
N ALA A 35 -2.77 -1.35 6.89
CA ALA A 35 -1.60 -0.92 6.15
C ALA A 35 -2.04 -0.09 4.95
N ARG A 36 -1.33 1.01 4.69
CA ARG A 36 -1.57 1.88 3.54
C ARG A 36 -0.27 2.11 2.81
N TYR A 37 -0.29 1.94 1.50
CA TYR A 37 0.88 2.16 0.65
C TYR A 37 0.54 3.08 -0.49
N SER A 38 1.48 3.95 -0.84
CA SER A 38 1.36 4.82 -2.02
C SER A 38 2.74 5.05 -2.61
N VAL A 39 2.80 5.24 -3.93
CA VAL A 39 4.03 5.63 -4.61
C VAL A 39 4.06 7.15 -4.65
N ARG A 40 5.21 7.75 -4.34
CA ARG A 40 5.36 9.18 -4.40
C ARG A 40 6.74 9.61 -4.90
N TRP A 41 6.78 10.81 -5.45
CA TRP A 41 7.96 11.45 -5.97
C TRP A 41 8.05 12.86 -5.40
N ASN A 42 9.14 13.15 -4.67
CA ASN A 42 9.25 14.38 -3.89
C ASN A 42 9.50 15.64 -4.72
N LYS A 43 10.16 15.53 -5.87
CA LYS A 43 10.55 16.70 -6.66
C LYS A 43 9.36 17.42 -7.28
N CYS A 44 8.43 16.69 -7.88
CA CYS A 44 7.23 17.30 -8.47
C CYS A 44 5.97 17.06 -7.66
N HIS A 45 6.11 16.50 -6.47
CA HIS A 45 5.02 16.17 -5.56
C HIS A 45 3.95 15.25 -6.17
N ALA A 46 4.30 14.49 -7.22
CA ALA A 46 3.40 13.52 -7.81
C ALA A 46 3.15 12.37 -6.82
N ARG A 47 1.92 11.94 -6.72
CA ARG A 47 1.54 10.85 -5.82
C ARG A 47 0.56 9.91 -6.52
N GLY A 48 0.80 8.61 -6.40
CA GLY A 48 -0.15 7.59 -6.84
C GLY A 48 -1.31 7.46 -5.85
N GLY A 49 -2.34 6.73 -6.24
CA GLY A 49 -3.45 6.42 -5.36
C GLY A 49 -3.00 5.59 -4.16
N THR A 50 -3.55 5.89 -2.98
CA THR A 50 -3.27 5.12 -1.78
C THR A 50 -4.03 3.80 -1.83
N GLN A 51 -3.32 2.70 -1.63
CA GLN A 51 -3.90 1.37 -1.53
C GLN A 51 -3.86 0.93 -0.07
N SER A 52 -4.95 0.39 0.42
CA SER A 52 -5.04 -0.07 1.80
C SER A 52 -5.40 -1.55 1.87
N GLY A 53 -5.04 -2.17 2.98
CA GLY A 53 -5.35 -3.55 3.26
C GLY A 53 -5.06 -3.86 4.71
N TYR A 54 -5.23 -5.11 5.09
CA TYR A 54 -5.04 -5.53 6.47
C TYR A 54 -3.94 -6.57 6.58
N THR A 55 -3.01 -6.35 7.49
CA THR A 55 -1.91 -7.28 7.75
C THR A 55 -2.06 -7.90 9.15
N ARG A 56 -1.38 -9.01 9.40
CA ARG A 56 -1.43 -9.72 10.68
C ARG A 56 -0.83 -8.87 11.80
N ASN A 57 -1.57 -8.74 12.89
CA ASN A 57 -1.03 -8.17 14.14
C ASN A 57 -0.79 -9.30 15.15
N ALA A 58 0.47 -9.54 15.48
CA ALA A 58 0.86 -10.65 16.36
C ALA A 58 0.41 -10.49 17.81
N PHE A 59 0.05 -9.27 18.23
CA PHE A 59 -0.38 -9.00 19.60
C PHE A 59 -1.84 -9.34 19.88
N TYR A 60 -2.62 -9.60 18.84
CA TYR A 60 -4.05 -9.86 18.96
C TYR A 60 -4.42 -11.16 18.28
N VAL A 61 -5.52 -11.77 18.75
CA VAL A 61 -6.02 -13.01 18.16
C VAL A 61 -6.67 -12.74 16.82
N LEU A 62 -6.28 -13.53 15.82
CA LEU A 62 -6.85 -13.42 14.47
C LEU A 62 -8.25 -14.04 14.46
N SER A 63 -9.26 -13.21 14.21
CA SER A 63 -10.65 -13.67 14.12
C SER A 63 -10.93 -14.33 12.77
N GLU A 64 -12.07 -15.03 12.64
CA GLU A 64 -12.50 -15.63 11.38
C GLU A 64 -12.71 -14.56 10.30
N GLU A 65 -13.27 -13.42 10.67
CA GLU A 65 -13.43 -12.29 9.77
C GLU A 65 -12.07 -11.71 9.37
N GLY A 66 -11.14 -11.64 10.35
CA GLY A 66 -9.77 -11.19 10.08
C GLY A 66 -9.05 -12.08 9.10
N LYS A 67 -9.25 -13.40 9.16
CA LYS A 67 -8.64 -14.32 8.18
C LYS A 67 -9.08 -14.04 6.75
N LYS A 68 -10.32 -13.63 6.57
CA LYS A 68 -10.88 -13.31 5.25
C LYS A 68 -10.32 -11.99 4.71
N LEU A 69 -9.98 -11.06 5.60
CA LEU A 69 -9.45 -9.76 5.24
C LEU A 69 -7.92 -9.73 5.16
N LEU A 70 -7.27 -10.74 5.72
CA LEU A 70 -5.82 -10.79 5.85
C LEU A 70 -5.12 -10.76 4.49
N GLU A 71 -4.19 -9.82 4.34
CA GLU A 71 -3.33 -9.69 3.18
C GLU A 71 -1.88 -9.55 3.63
N THR A 72 -0.93 -9.79 2.73
CA THR A 72 0.47 -9.52 3.02
C THR A 72 0.80 -8.07 2.66
N GLY A 73 1.81 -7.51 3.31
CA GLY A 73 2.30 -6.18 2.96
C GLY A 73 2.76 -6.10 1.51
N GLU A 74 3.34 -7.18 0.99
CA GLU A 74 3.76 -7.26 -0.40
C GLU A 74 2.59 -7.15 -1.39
N GLN A 75 1.46 -7.76 -1.08
CA GLN A 75 0.27 -7.68 -1.92
C GLN A 75 -0.26 -6.25 -2.00
N ILE A 76 -0.32 -5.56 -0.86
CA ILE A 76 -0.79 -4.17 -0.80
C ILE A 76 0.19 -3.25 -1.53
N ARG A 77 1.48 -3.44 -1.32
CA ARG A 77 2.53 -2.69 -1.99
C ARG A 77 2.47 -2.87 -3.50
N ALA A 78 2.28 -4.11 -3.96
CA ALA A 78 2.16 -4.42 -5.38
C ALA A 78 0.97 -3.70 -6.02
N ARG A 79 -0.17 -3.61 -5.31
CA ARG A 79 -1.32 -2.86 -5.80
C ARG A 79 -1.02 -1.36 -5.91
N ALA A 80 -0.25 -0.81 -4.97
CA ALA A 80 0.16 0.60 -5.04
C ALA A 80 1.05 0.87 -6.25
N ILE A 81 1.99 -0.02 -6.53
CA ILE A 81 2.87 0.07 -7.70
C ILE A 81 2.05 -0.03 -8.99
N GLU A 82 1.12 -0.97 -9.06
CA GLU A 82 0.24 -1.13 -10.22
C GLU A 82 -0.61 0.11 -10.45
N ALA A 83 -1.18 0.68 -9.39
CA ALA A 83 -1.97 1.91 -9.50
C ALA A 83 -1.15 3.09 -10.02
N TRP A 84 0.11 3.21 -9.59
CA TRP A 84 1.04 4.21 -10.12
C TRP A 84 1.30 3.98 -11.61
N ASN A 85 1.59 2.74 -12.00
CA ASN A 85 1.92 2.40 -13.39
C ASN A 85 0.74 2.65 -14.34
N ARG A 86 -0.48 2.45 -13.89
CA ARG A 86 -1.69 2.72 -14.69
C ARG A 86 -1.84 4.19 -15.06
N ARG A 87 -1.35 5.11 -14.23
CA ARG A 87 -1.41 6.54 -14.53
C ARG A 87 -0.50 6.92 -15.70
N TYR A 88 0.50 6.10 -15.98
CA TYR A 88 1.46 6.32 -17.05
C TYR A 88 0.90 5.86 -18.41
N GLU A 89 -0.06 4.96 -18.40
CA GLU A 89 -0.67 4.43 -19.62
C GLU A 89 -1.80 5.35 -20.09
N PRO A 90 -1.84 5.69 -21.41
CA PRO A 90 -2.92 6.50 -21.97
C PRO A 90 -4.27 5.79 -21.93
#